data_7e6e022668339e6425ff5195bffd0b1c
#
_entry.id   7e6e022668339e6425ff5195bffd0b1c
#
_cell.length_a   1.000
_cell.length_b   1.000
_cell.length_c   1.000
_cell.angle_alpha   90.00
_cell.angle_beta   90.00
_cell.angle_gamma   90.00
#
_symmetry.space_group_name_H-M   'P 1'
#
loop_
_entity.id
_entity.type
_entity.pdbx_description
1 polymer ?
#
loop_
_entity_poly.entity_id
_entity_poly.type
_entity_poly.pdbx_seq_one_letter_code
_entity_poly.pdbx_strand_id
1 'polypeptide(L)'
;MLSWILLCAAVPIATVGFLWRRSIGRRPNTGAASGKAGKRSKRTKAVATMLIVVGLYMFLTQLVGIIFGRHESEGFMFSLWPKRVTILGISISETVIYTWFAMAALVVVALILRLTVVRSFKTVPKGAQNALELVVETIGKYTGARAHGTGELLCSYILSIGALMLASAVLELFRLRAPTSDITMTFALAFMTFFLINAYGIKRKGVRGRIRTLASPTPVVFVFRAVAELAIPVSMACRLFGNMLGGMIVMDLIYTALGNGAIGIPSLAGLFFNVFHPLIQAFIFVTLTLTFINEAIE
;
A
#
# COMPACT_ATOMS: atom_id res chain seq x y z
N MET A 1 33.48 -6.84 -3.70
CA MET A 1 33.44 -8.30 -3.80
C MET A 1 32.14 -8.83 -4.35
N LEU A 2 30.99 -8.43 -3.82
CA LEU A 2 29.67 -8.94 -4.25
C LEU A 2 29.38 -8.79 -5.75
N SER A 3 29.81 -7.69 -6.37
CA SER A 3 29.59 -7.41 -7.80
C SER A 3 30.35 -8.34 -8.74
N TRP A 4 31.56 -8.75 -8.38
CA TRP A 4 32.31 -9.74 -9.14
C TRP A 4 31.67 -11.12 -9.07
N ILE A 5 31.10 -11.46 -7.88
CA ILE A 5 30.34 -12.70 -7.71
C ILE A 5 29.07 -12.68 -8.57
N LEU A 6 28.35 -11.55 -8.60
CA LEU A 6 27.16 -11.38 -9.42
C LEU A 6 27.46 -11.40 -10.92
N LEU A 7 28.59 -10.81 -11.36
CA LEU A 7 29.03 -10.87 -12.76
C LEU A 7 29.43 -12.30 -13.13
N CYS A 8 30.16 -13.00 -12.25
CA CYS A 8 30.50 -14.39 -12.44
C CYS A 8 29.28 -15.33 -12.43
N ALA A 9 28.20 -14.96 -11.73
CA ALA A 9 26.94 -15.72 -11.72
C ALA A 9 26.05 -15.41 -12.94
N ALA A 10 26.07 -14.19 -13.48
CA ALA A 10 25.24 -13.78 -14.60
C ALA A 10 25.57 -14.53 -15.89
N VAL A 11 26.89 -14.72 -16.19
CA VAL A 11 27.35 -15.43 -17.37
C VAL A 11 26.91 -16.92 -17.40
N PRO A 12 27.15 -17.71 -16.33
CA PRO A 12 26.70 -19.12 -16.32
C PRO A 12 25.14 -19.22 -16.33
N ILE A 13 24.39 -18.32 -15.71
CA ILE A 13 22.93 -18.34 -15.77
C ILE A 13 22.46 -18.14 -17.23
N ALA A 14 22.99 -17.17 -17.95
CA ALA A 14 22.65 -16.92 -19.33
C ALA A 14 23.08 -18.09 -20.26
N THR A 15 24.28 -18.64 -20.04
CA THR A 15 24.80 -19.77 -20.83
C THR A 15 24.01 -21.05 -20.57
N VAL A 16 23.65 -21.36 -19.33
CA VAL A 16 22.79 -22.51 -19.00
C VAL A 16 21.43 -22.35 -19.65
N GLY A 17 20.81 -21.17 -19.57
CA GLY A 17 19.53 -20.88 -20.23
C GLY A 17 19.62 -21.06 -21.75
N PHE A 18 20.71 -20.59 -22.38
CA PHE A 18 20.95 -20.71 -23.83
C PHE A 18 21.19 -22.17 -24.27
N LEU A 19 22.04 -22.89 -23.54
CA LEU A 19 22.31 -24.32 -23.83
C LEU A 19 21.07 -25.17 -23.63
N TRP A 20 20.31 -24.91 -22.60
CA TRP A 20 19.04 -25.59 -22.33
C TRP A 20 18.00 -25.32 -23.41
N ARG A 21 17.85 -24.07 -23.85
CA ARG A 21 16.98 -23.73 -24.98
C ARG A 21 17.39 -24.41 -26.28
N ARG A 22 18.69 -24.50 -26.54
CA ARG A 22 19.27 -25.19 -27.74
C ARG A 22 19.01 -26.70 -27.66
N SER A 23 19.13 -27.32 -26.48
CA SER A 23 18.85 -28.75 -26.30
C SER A 23 17.38 -29.10 -26.54
N ILE A 24 16.44 -28.22 -26.12
CA ILE A 24 15.01 -28.39 -26.35
C ILE A 24 14.66 -28.26 -27.85
N GLY A 25 15.36 -27.38 -28.57
CA GLY A 25 15.17 -27.19 -30.01
C GLY A 25 15.70 -28.34 -30.89
N ARG A 26 16.63 -29.17 -30.37
CA ARG A 26 17.25 -30.29 -31.11
C ARG A 26 16.51 -31.63 -30.96
N ARG A 27 15.46 -31.75 -30.18
CA ARG A 27 14.68 -32.99 -30.11
C ARG A 27 13.81 -33.09 -31.36
N PRO A 28 13.99 -34.12 -32.22
CA PRO A 28 13.18 -34.29 -33.41
C PRO A 28 11.71 -34.48 -32.99
N ASN A 29 10.81 -33.82 -33.74
CA ASN A 29 9.37 -34.01 -33.64
C ASN A 29 9.02 -35.44 -34.10
N THR A 30 9.21 -36.44 -33.26
CA THR A 30 8.61 -37.73 -33.46
C THR A 30 7.14 -37.64 -33.11
N GLY A 31 6.32 -37.96 -34.13
CA GLY A 31 4.91 -37.69 -34.23
C GLY A 31 4.03 -37.95 -33.03
N ALA A 32 2.94 -37.26 -33.08
CA ALA A 32 1.66 -37.55 -32.39
C ALA A 32 1.76 -37.94 -30.90
N ALA A 33 2.03 -36.95 -30.05
CA ALA A 33 1.79 -37.12 -28.65
C ALA A 33 1.02 -35.91 -28.11
N SER A 34 -0.26 -36.16 -27.84
CA SER A 34 -1.11 -35.52 -26.81
C SER A 34 -0.77 -34.10 -26.36
N GLY A 35 -1.72 -33.20 -26.41
CA GLY A 35 -1.66 -31.78 -26.04
C GLY A 35 -0.96 -31.42 -24.71
N LYS A 36 -0.72 -32.36 -23.80
CA LYS A 36 0.06 -32.21 -22.57
C LYS A 36 1.57 -32.06 -22.81
N ALA A 37 2.15 -32.79 -23.79
CA ALA A 37 3.56 -32.71 -24.13
C ALA A 37 3.91 -31.38 -24.80
N GLY A 38 3.05 -30.86 -25.66
CA GLY A 38 3.20 -29.54 -26.28
C GLY A 38 3.15 -28.36 -25.27
N LYS A 39 2.26 -28.43 -24.28
CA LYS A 39 2.20 -27.44 -23.18
C LYS A 39 3.47 -27.47 -22.33
N ARG A 40 4.01 -28.65 -22.03
CA ARG A 40 5.24 -28.81 -21.23
C ARG A 40 6.46 -28.27 -21.98
N SER A 41 6.57 -28.47 -23.31
CA SER A 41 7.63 -27.92 -24.13
C SER A 41 7.58 -26.40 -24.24
N LYS A 42 6.37 -25.80 -24.38
CA LYS A 42 6.20 -24.34 -24.36
C LYS A 42 6.61 -23.73 -23.00
N ARG A 43 6.27 -24.36 -21.89
CA ARG A 43 6.61 -23.91 -20.54
C ARG A 43 8.11 -23.99 -20.28
N THR A 44 8.79 -25.05 -20.70
CA THR A 44 10.24 -25.19 -20.59
C THR A 44 11.01 -24.19 -21.47
N LYS A 45 10.51 -23.91 -22.68
CA LYS A 45 11.08 -22.83 -23.54
C LYS A 45 10.88 -21.46 -22.91
N ALA A 46 9.73 -21.18 -22.28
CA ALA A 46 9.48 -19.93 -21.59
C ALA A 46 10.42 -19.74 -20.40
N VAL A 47 10.64 -20.79 -19.58
CA VAL A 47 11.59 -20.74 -18.44
C VAL A 47 13.03 -20.53 -18.93
N ALA A 48 13.46 -21.23 -19.98
CA ALA A 48 14.78 -21.03 -20.55
C ALA A 48 14.98 -19.61 -21.10
N THR A 49 13.94 -19.04 -21.74
CA THR A 49 13.98 -17.66 -22.22
C THR A 49 14.03 -16.67 -21.04
N MET A 50 13.28 -16.92 -19.98
CA MET A 50 13.31 -16.10 -18.76
C MET A 50 14.71 -16.09 -18.11
N LEU A 51 15.37 -17.25 -18.02
CA LEU A 51 16.74 -17.34 -17.51
C LEU A 51 17.75 -16.55 -18.38
N ILE A 52 17.60 -16.60 -19.70
CA ILE A 52 18.45 -15.81 -20.61
C ILE A 52 18.22 -14.31 -20.38
N VAL A 53 16.96 -13.88 -20.28
CA VAL A 53 16.61 -12.47 -20.07
C VAL A 53 17.14 -11.99 -18.73
N VAL A 54 16.97 -12.76 -17.65
CA VAL A 54 17.49 -12.43 -16.31
C VAL A 54 19.01 -12.38 -16.31
N GLY A 55 19.69 -13.35 -16.91
CA GLY A 55 21.16 -13.36 -17.00
C GLY A 55 21.70 -12.18 -17.82
N LEU A 56 21.06 -11.86 -18.95
CA LEU A 56 21.42 -10.71 -19.79
C LEU A 56 21.18 -9.39 -19.04
N TYR A 57 20.05 -9.28 -18.33
CA TYR A 57 19.74 -8.13 -17.49
C TYR A 57 20.81 -7.95 -16.41
N MET A 58 21.14 -8.99 -15.64
CA MET A 58 22.19 -8.92 -14.61
C MET A 58 23.56 -8.54 -15.20
N PHE A 59 23.89 -9.04 -16.37
CA PHE A 59 25.13 -8.69 -17.08
C PHE A 59 25.16 -7.21 -17.48
N LEU A 60 24.09 -6.71 -18.12
CA LEU A 60 23.99 -5.32 -18.54
C LEU A 60 24.05 -4.35 -17.37
N THR A 61 23.38 -4.68 -16.26
CA THR A 61 23.35 -3.83 -15.06
C THR A 61 24.72 -3.73 -14.41
N GLN A 62 25.50 -4.82 -14.38
CA GLN A 62 26.88 -4.81 -13.88
C GLN A 62 27.83 -4.05 -14.84
N LEU A 63 27.61 -4.16 -16.14
CA LEU A 63 28.38 -3.42 -17.13
C LEU A 63 28.19 -1.91 -17.00
N VAL A 64 26.93 -1.47 -16.82
CA VAL A 64 26.61 -0.06 -16.55
C VAL A 64 27.26 0.42 -15.25
N GLY A 65 27.25 -0.40 -14.19
CA GLY A 65 27.93 -0.10 -12.92
C GLY A 65 29.45 0.05 -13.05
N ILE A 66 30.08 -0.67 -13.98
CA ILE A 66 31.52 -0.53 -14.25
C ILE A 66 31.81 0.74 -15.07
N ILE A 67 30.96 1.10 -16.03
CA ILE A 67 31.18 2.24 -16.94
C ILE A 67 30.91 3.59 -16.22
N PHE A 68 29.84 3.66 -15.45
CA PHE A 68 29.40 4.91 -14.80
C PHE A 68 29.94 5.13 -13.37
N GLY A 69 30.80 4.23 -12.89
CA GLY A 69 31.34 4.30 -11.52
C GLY A 69 30.29 3.79 -10.50
N ARG A 70 30.78 3.14 -9.46
CA ARG A 70 29.92 2.71 -8.35
C ARG A 70 29.54 3.91 -7.51
N HIS A 71 28.26 4.22 -7.45
CA HIS A 71 27.73 4.88 -6.28
C HIS A 71 27.91 3.89 -5.11
N GLU A 72 28.84 4.19 -4.21
CA GLU A 72 28.85 3.51 -2.92
C GLU A 72 27.50 3.84 -2.27
N SER A 73 26.61 2.87 -2.28
CA SER A 73 25.42 2.92 -1.41
C SER A 73 25.99 2.99 0.01
N GLU A 74 25.85 4.13 0.65
CA GLU A 74 26.02 4.24 2.10
C GLU A 74 25.28 3.04 2.68
N GLY A 75 25.98 2.22 3.49
CA GLY A 75 25.46 0.94 3.95
C GLY A 75 24.05 1.10 4.52
N PHE A 76 23.26 0.04 4.42
CA PHE A 76 21.88 -0.08 4.92
C PHE A 76 21.73 0.64 6.28
N MET A 77 21.41 1.93 6.25
CA MET A 77 21.12 2.78 7.38
C MET A 77 19.64 3.14 7.32
N PHE A 78 18.80 2.11 7.50
CA PHE A 78 17.38 2.34 7.67
C PHE A 78 17.15 3.06 9.00
N SER A 79 16.95 4.38 8.96
CA SER A 79 16.52 5.09 10.14
C SER A 79 15.01 4.87 10.35
N LEU A 80 14.68 3.95 11.25
CA LEU A 80 13.30 3.73 11.73
C LEU A 80 12.66 5.02 12.26
N TRP A 81 13.48 5.90 12.81
CA TRP A 81 13.03 7.16 13.39
C TRP A 81 12.98 8.26 12.33
N PRO A 82 11.87 9.00 12.23
CA PRO A 82 11.80 10.17 11.36
C PRO A 82 12.80 11.25 11.82
N LYS A 83 13.38 11.95 10.86
CA LYS A 83 14.22 13.10 11.16
C LYS A 83 13.38 14.15 11.90
N ARG A 84 13.95 14.77 12.92
CA ARG A 84 13.32 15.86 13.65
C ARG A 84 13.82 17.19 13.12
N VAL A 85 12.89 18.06 12.79
CA VAL A 85 13.16 19.43 12.36
C VAL A 85 12.75 20.37 13.49
N THR A 86 13.61 21.25 13.91
CA THR A 86 13.28 22.25 14.93
C THR A 86 12.67 23.48 14.25
N ILE A 87 11.38 23.71 14.46
CA ILE A 87 10.67 24.90 13.99
C ILE A 87 10.22 25.68 15.22
N LEU A 88 10.63 26.95 15.31
CA LEU A 88 10.28 27.85 16.44
C LEU A 88 10.65 27.26 17.83
N GLY A 89 11.75 26.50 17.94
CA GLY A 89 12.18 25.89 19.20
C GLY A 89 11.49 24.59 19.58
N ILE A 90 10.52 24.12 18.78
CA ILE A 90 9.82 22.83 18.98
C ILE A 90 10.38 21.81 17.99
N SER A 91 10.81 20.65 18.48
CA SER A 91 11.26 19.54 17.65
C SER A 91 10.06 18.76 17.09
N ILE A 92 9.74 18.99 15.82
CA ILE A 92 8.63 18.34 15.11
C ILE A 92 9.19 17.25 14.19
N SER A 93 8.48 16.13 14.08
CA SER A 93 8.81 15.08 13.11
C SER A 93 8.56 15.56 11.68
N GLU A 94 9.45 15.24 10.77
CA GLU A 94 9.31 15.52 9.34
C GLU A 94 8.00 14.96 8.76
N THR A 95 7.56 13.80 9.24
CA THR A 95 6.30 13.14 8.85
C THR A 95 5.06 13.96 9.20
N VAL A 96 5.07 14.69 10.31
CA VAL A 96 3.99 15.61 10.71
C VAL A 96 3.87 16.77 9.73
N ILE A 97 5.01 17.31 9.28
CA ILE A 97 5.05 18.41 8.29
C ILE A 97 4.45 17.92 6.97
N TYR A 98 4.83 16.73 6.51
CA TYR A 98 4.25 16.14 5.29
C TYR A 98 2.76 15.82 5.45
N THR A 99 2.31 15.47 6.64
CA THR A 99 0.88 15.31 6.93
C THR A 99 0.13 16.63 6.78
N TRP A 100 0.64 17.70 7.33
CA TRP A 100 0.05 19.03 7.17
C TRP A 100 0.02 19.47 5.71
N PHE A 101 1.09 19.17 4.97
CA PHE A 101 1.13 19.43 3.53
C PHE A 101 0.09 18.62 2.76
N ALA A 102 -0.05 17.32 3.05
CA ALA A 102 -1.08 16.46 2.45
C ALA A 102 -2.49 16.96 2.76
N MET A 103 -2.75 17.31 4.02
CA MET A 103 -4.05 17.87 4.45
C MET A 103 -4.34 19.20 3.77
N ALA A 104 -3.38 20.12 3.72
CA ALA A 104 -3.54 21.40 3.03
C ALA A 104 -3.82 21.19 1.53
N ALA A 105 -3.08 20.28 0.88
CA ALA A 105 -3.30 19.96 -0.54
C ALA A 105 -4.72 19.40 -0.76
N LEU A 106 -5.20 18.49 0.09
CA LEU A 106 -6.57 17.96 0.00
C LEU A 106 -7.63 19.04 0.21
N VAL A 107 -7.43 19.95 1.17
CA VAL A 107 -8.33 21.08 1.40
C VAL A 107 -8.36 22.00 0.19
N VAL A 108 -7.20 22.32 -0.41
CA VAL A 108 -7.11 23.13 -1.63
C VAL A 108 -7.83 22.45 -2.78
N VAL A 109 -7.59 21.14 -3.00
CA VAL A 109 -8.31 20.38 -4.05
C VAL A 109 -9.82 20.39 -3.79
N ALA A 110 -10.27 20.15 -2.58
CA ALA A 110 -11.68 20.19 -2.22
C ALA A 110 -12.29 21.59 -2.45
N LEU A 111 -11.55 22.66 -2.14
CA LEU A 111 -11.97 24.02 -2.36
C LEU A 111 -12.07 24.35 -3.87
N ILE A 112 -11.08 23.93 -4.66
CA ILE A 112 -11.10 24.07 -6.12
C ILE A 112 -12.30 23.34 -6.70
N LEU A 113 -12.52 22.06 -6.32
CA LEU A 113 -13.68 21.30 -6.78
C LEU A 113 -14.99 21.95 -6.39
N ARG A 114 -15.09 22.48 -5.18
CA ARG A 114 -16.29 23.21 -4.72
C ARG A 114 -16.55 24.46 -5.54
N LEU A 115 -15.53 25.25 -5.84
CA LEU A 115 -15.68 26.53 -6.55
C LEU A 115 -15.89 26.35 -8.05
N THR A 116 -15.25 25.33 -8.66
CA THR A 116 -15.27 25.14 -10.13
C THR A 116 -16.34 24.15 -10.57
N VAL A 117 -16.41 22.97 -9.92
CA VAL A 117 -17.28 21.86 -10.35
C VAL A 117 -18.64 21.93 -9.66
N VAL A 118 -18.67 21.97 -8.32
CA VAL A 118 -19.92 21.92 -7.54
C VAL A 118 -20.80 23.13 -7.83
N ARG A 119 -20.21 24.31 -8.02
CA ARG A 119 -20.96 25.55 -8.34
C ARG A 119 -21.62 25.52 -9.73
N SER A 120 -21.11 24.68 -10.63
CA SER A 120 -21.61 24.54 -12.01
C SER A 120 -22.43 23.27 -12.24
N PHE A 121 -22.92 22.61 -11.20
CA PHE A 121 -23.72 21.39 -11.30
C PHE A 121 -24.97 21.58 -12.13
N LYS A 122 -25.17 20.67 -13.08
CA LYS A 122 -26.34 20.59 -13.95
C LYS A 122 -27.13 19.32 -13.65
N THR A 123 -28.42 19.33 -13.98
CA THR A 123 -29.31 18.16 -13.81
C THR A 123 -28.85 16.92 -14.57
N VAL A 124 -28.13 17.11 -15.69
CA VAL A 124 -27.49 16.00 -16.43
C VAL A 124 -25.97 16.11 -16.24
N PRO A 125 -25.35 15.21 -15.45
CA PRO A 125 -23.93 15.29 -15.14
C PRO A 125 -23.08 15.01 -16.39
N LYS A 126 -22.05 15.85 -16.62
CA LYS A 126 -21.09 15.68 -17.71
C LYS A 126 -19.66 15.91 -17.22
N GLY A 127 -18.70 15.14 -17.79
CA GLY A 127 -17.28 15.34 -17.54
C GLY A 127 -16.89 15.19 -16.05
N ALA A 128 -16.26 16.24 -15.48
CA ALA A 128 -15.76 16.21 -14.09
C ALA A 128 -16.88 16.05 -13.04
N GLN A 129 -18.08 16.59 -13.28
CA GLN A 129 -19.24 16.40 -12.41
C GLN A 129 -19.60 14.92 -12.30
N ASN A 130 -19.69 14.21 -13.42
CA ASN A 130 -20.02 12.78 -13.44
C ASN A 130 -18.96 11.94 -12.68
N ALA A 131 -17.67 12.27 -12.82
CA ALA A 131 -16.61 11.59 -12.08
C ALA A 131 -16.72 11.82 -10.56
N LEU A 132 -17.00 13.05 -10.14
CA LEU A 132 -17.15 13.38 -8.73
C LEU A 132 -18.38 12.69 -8.11
N GLU A 133 -19.53 12.77 -8.80
CA GLU A 133 -20.76 12.10 -8.38
C GLU A 133 -20.56 10.59 -8.30
N LEU A 134 -19.90 9.97 -9.29
CA LEU A 134 -19.59 8.53 -9.29
C LEU A 134 -18.77 8.12 -8.06
N VAL A 135 -17.74 8.90 -7.70
CA VAL A 135 -16.91 8.61 -6.51
C VAL A 135 -17.75 8.70 -5.25
N VAL A 136 -18.48 9.81 -5.05
CA VAL A 136 -19.31 10.03 -3.86
C VAL A 136 -20.42 8.99 -3.77
N GLU A 137 -21.11 8.69 -4.87
CA GLU A 137 -22.18 7.70 -4.93
C GLU A 137 -21.66 6.28 -4.65
N THR A 138 -20.50 5.91 -5.21
CA THR A 138 -19.88 4.60 -4.99
C THR A 138 -19.53 4.41 -3.52
N ILE A 139 -18.89 5.42 -2.90
CA ILE A 139 -18.54 5.37 -1.47
C ILE A 139 -19.81 5.40 -0.61
N GLY A 140 -20.81 6.20 -0.98
CA GLY A 140 -22.09 6.24 -0.28
C GLY A 140 -22.83 4.89 -0.32
N LYS A 141 -22.93 4.26 -1.48
CA LYS A 141 -23.50 2.91 -1.64
C LYS A 141 -22.71 1.87 -0.85
N TYR A 142 -21.38 1.93 -0.92
CA TYR A 142 -20.51 0.99 -0.18
C TYR A 142 -20.67 1.14 1.34
N THR A 143 -20.73 2.39 1.83
CA THR A 143 -20.93 2.70 3.26
C THR A 143 -22.31 2.26 3.71
N GLY A 144 -23.36 2.59 2.96
CA GLY A 144 -24.74 2.21 3.27
C GLY A 144 -25.00 0.71 3.26
N ALA A 145 -24.32 -0.03 2.37
CA ALA A 145 -24.42 -1.48 2.31
C ALA A 145 -23.73 -2.20 3.48
N ARG A 146 -22.74 -1.57 4.11
CA ARG A 146 -21.95 -2.17 5.19
C ARG A 146 -22.27 -1.66 6.57
N ALA A 147 -22.78 -0.44 6.70
CA ALA A 147 -23.13 0.17 7.97
C ALA A 147 -24.54 0.80 7.85
N HIS A 148 -25.57 -0.02 8.05
CA HIS A 148 -26.95 0.38 7.88
C HIS A 148 -27.38 1.44 8.91
N GLY A 149 -28.05 2.50 8.42
CA GLY A 149 -28.60 3.56 9.28
C GLY A 149 -27.56 4.54 9.82
N THR A 150 -26.36 4.57 9.27
CA THR A 150 -25.35 5.58 9.53
C THR A 150 -25.54 6.74 8.54
N GLY A 151 -25.56 7.98 9.06
CA GLY A 151 -25.85 9.17 8.27
C GLY A 151 -24.68 9.58 7.35
N GLU A 152 -24.86 10.68 6.62
CA GLU A 152 -23.89 11.26 5.67
C GLU A 152 -22.53 11.59 6.30
N LEU A 153 -22.47 11.83 7.60
CA LEU A 153 -21.22 12.07 8.32
C LEU A 153 -20.23 10.90 8.22
N LEU A 154 -20.72 9.64 8.26
CA LEU A 154 -19.86 8.49 8.12
C LEU A 154 -19.30 8.39 6.70
N CYS A 155 -20.13 8.63 5.69
CA CYS A 155 -19.69 8.64 4.30
C CYS A 155 -18.58 9.71 4.07
N SER A 156 -18.77 10.90 4.63
CA SER A 156 -17.81 11.99 4.57
C SER A 156 -16.49 11.64 5.27
N TYR A 157 -16.57 10.99 6.43
CA TYR A 157 -15.37 10.51 7.15
C TYR A 157 -14.60 9.47 6.32
N ILE A 158 -15.30 8.47 5.78
CA ILE A 158 -14.71 7.40 4.96
C ILE A 158 -14.03 7.99 3.71
N LEU A 159 -14.68 8.94 3.04
CA LEU A 159 -14.11 9.64 1.90
C LEU A 159 -12.84 10.40 2.30
N SER A 160 -12.88 11.13 3.41
CA SER A 160 -11.76 11.95 3.88
C SER A 160 -10.54 11.12 4.28
N ILE A 161 -10.75 10.03 5.04
CA ILE A 161 -9.64 9.17 5.46
C ILE A 161 -9.07 8.37 4.30
N GLY A 162 -9.92 7.90 3.39
CA GLY A 162 -9.48 7.26 2.15
C GLY A 162 -8.65 8.21 1.29
N ALA A 163 -9.10 9.45 1.12
CA ALA A 163 -8.36 10.48 0.38
C ALA A 163 -7.01 10.82 1.04
N LEU A 164 -6.96 10.90 2.37
CA LEU A 164 -5.71 11.15 3.10
C LEU A 164 -4.72 10.00 2.93
N MET A 165 -5.17 8.75 2.97
CA MET A 165 -4.32 7.59 2.74
C MET A 165 -3.78 7.56 1.30
N LEU A 166 -4.62 7.87 0.32
CA LEU A 166 -4.19 7.99 -1.08
C LEU A 166 -3.21 9.15 -1.30
N ALA A 167 -3.45 10.31 -0.67
CA ALA A 167 -2.52 11.44 -0.72
C ALA A 167 -1.17 11.07 -0.11
N SER A 168 -1.16 10.31 0.99
CA SER A 168 0.07 9.79 1.61
C SER A 168 0.85 8.89 0.64
N ALA A 169 0.16 8.02 -0.10
CA ALA A 169 0.78 7.17 -1.12
C ALA A 169 1.37 7.98 -2.29
N VAL A 170 0.67 9.06 -2.71
CA VAL A 170 1.19 9.96 -3.75
C VAL A 170 2.46 10.66 -3.29
N LEU A 171 2.55 11.10 -2.03
CA LEU A 171 3.78 11.70 -1.48
C LEU A 171 4.97 10.72 -1.54
N GLU A 172 4.74 9.43 -1.28
CA GLU A 172 5.77 8.41 -1.37
C GLU A 172 6.31 8.22 -2.79
N LEU A 173 5.46 8.35 -3.81
CA LEU A 173 5.89 8.35 -5.21
C LEU A 173 6.91 9.46 -5.52
N PHE A 174 6.81 10.60 -4.86
CA PHE A 174 7.78 11.69 -4.95
C PHE A 174 9.01 11.51 -4.05
N ARG A 175 9.21 10.31 -3.48
CA ARG A 175 10.27 9.99 -2.51
C ARG A 175 10.21 10.83 -1.22
N LEU A 176 9.07 11.43 -0.93
CA LEU A 176 8.81 12.05 0.35
C LEU A 176 8.38 10.96 1.34
N ARG A 177 8.80 11.10 2.59
CA ARG A 177 8.44 10.12 3.60
C ARG A 177 6.93 10.16 3.86
N ALA A 178 6.23 9.06 3.56
CA ALA A 178 4.79 9.01 3.73
C ALA A 178 4.39 9.24 5.20
N PRO A 179 3.34 10.01 5.48
CA PRO A 179 2.79 10.18 6.84
C PRO A 179 2.51 8.86 7.54
N THR A 180 2.03 7.87 6.81
CA THR A 180 1.71 6.52 7.30
C THR A 180 2.94 5.67 7.65
N SER A 181 4.16 6.14 7.34
CA SER A 181 5.40 5.49 7.77
C SER A 181 5.81 5.82 9.22
N ASP A 182 5.07 6.71 9.89
CA ASP A 182 5.27 7.05 11.29
C ASP A 182 4.24 6.34 12.16
N ILE A 183 4.73 5.59 13.15
CA ILE A 183 3.88 4.84 14.06
C ILE A 183 2.93 5.76 14.84
N THR A 184 3.38 6.96 15.20
CA THR A 184 2.58 7.95 15.92
C THR A 184 1.37 8.39 15.10
N MET A 185 1.57 8.62 13.80
CA MET A 185 0.50 9.00 12.88
C MET A 185 -0.49 7.86 12.65
N THR A 186 0.00 6.64 12.47
CA THR A 186 -0.89 5.48 12.27
C THR A 186 -1.71 5.18 13.51
N PHE A 187 -1.15 5.34 14.72
CA PHE A 187 -1.89 5.26 15.96
C PHE A 187 -2.93 6.38 16.08
N ALA A 188 -2.60 7.62 15.73
CA ALA A 188 -3.55 8.73 15.77
C ALA A 188 -4.77 8.47 14.87
N LEU A 189 -4.55 7.99 13.64
CA LEU A 189 -5.64 7.62 12.72
C LEU A 189 -6.48 6.46 13.27
N ALA A 190 -5.84 5.44 13.81
CA ALA A 190 -6.52 4.28 14.37
C ALA A 190 -7.33 4.64 15.63
N PHE A 191 -6.80 5.48 16.51
CA PHE A 191 -7.53 5.97 17.68
C PHE A 191 -8.70 6.86 17.29
N MET A 192 -8.54 7.76 16.32
CA MET A 192 -9.64 8.57 15.81
C MET A 192 -10.78 7.69 15.29
N THR A 193 -10.43 6.64 14.52
CA THR A 193 -11.40 5.65 14.04
C THR A 193 -12.05 4.90 15.19
N PHE A 194 -11.30 4.50 16.20
CA PHE A 194 -11.81 3.82 17.38
C PHE A 194 -12.80 4.69 18.17
N PHE A 195 -12.50 5.98 18.34
CA PHE A 195 -13.45 6.91 18.95
C PHE A 195 -14.74 7.02 18.13
N LEU A 196 -14.63 7.05 16.81
CA LEU A 196 -15.80 7.11 15.93
C LEU A 196 -16.64 5.84 16.05
N ILE A 197 -16.03 4.65 16.07
CA ILE A 197 -16.72 3.37 16.27
C ILE A 197 -17.53 3.39 17.56
N ASN A 198 -16.90 3.80 18.67
CA ASN A 198 -17.57 3.88 19.96
C ASN A 198 -18.68 4.96 20.00
N ALA A 199 -18.46 6.11 19.36
CA ALA A 199 -19.46 7.17 19.27
C ALA A 199 -20.73 6.70 18.54
N TYR A 200 -20.59 5.98 17.42
CA TYR A 200 -21.73 5.39 16.71
C TYR A 200 -22.41 4.30 17.52
N GLY A 201 -21.66 3.43 18.19
CA GLY A 201 -22.21 2.42 19.09
C GLY A 201 -23.02 3.02 20.25
N ILE A 202 -22.49 4.06 20.88
CA ILE A 202 -23.16 4.78 21.98
C ILE A 202 -24.39 5.54 21.46
N LYS A 203 -24.29 6.20 20.30
CA LYS A 203 -25.41 6.94 19.70
C LYS A 203 -26.60 6.03 19.40
N ARG A 204 -26.35 4.77 19.01
CA ARG A 204 -27.40 3.82 18.63
C ARG A 204 -27.99 3.07 19.82
N LYS A 205 -27.16 2.57 20.75
CA LYS A 205 -27.56 1.72 21.88
C LYS A 205 -27.64 2.46 23.23
N GLY A 206 -27.09 3.68 23.27
CA GLY A 206 -26.85 4.38 24.54
C GLY A 206 -25.68 3.77 25.31
N VAL A 207 -25.17 4.50 26.31
CA VAL A 207 -24.01 4.06 27.11
C VAL A 207 -24.28 2.73 27.82
N ARG A 208 -25.46 2.62 28.45
CA ARG A 208 -25.87 1.41 29.19
C ARG A 208 -26.03 0.20 28.23
N GLY A 209 -26.61 0.42 27.05
CA GLY A 209 -26.78 -0.60 26.04
C GLY A 209 -25.42 -1.12 25.53
N ARG A 210 -24.47 -0.22 25.30
CA ARG A 210 -23.11 -0.58 24.85
C ARG A 210 -22.38 -1.43 25.91
N ILE A 211 -22.41 -1.00 27.17
CA ILE A 211 -21.80 -1.77 28.26
C ILE A 211 -22.48 -3.15 28.41
N ARG A 212 -23.82 -3.23 28.30
CA ARG A 212 -24.55 -4.49 28.35
C ARG A 212 -24.18 -5.43 27.20
N THR A 213 -24.00 -4.89 25.99
CA THR A 213 -23.55 -5.69 24.81
C THR A 213 -22.16 -6.27 25.06
N LEU A 214 -21.25 -5.51 25.68
CA LEU A 214 -19.91 -5.98 26.03
C LEU A 214 -19.94 -7.04 27.14
N ALA A 215 -20.87 -6.94 28.10
CA ALA A 215 -20.98 -7.85 29.24
C ALA A 215 -21.85 -9.10 28.94
N SER A 216 -22.46 -9.22 27.78
CA SER A 216 -23.31 -10.37 27.42
C SER A 216 -22.45 -11.51 26.82
N PRO A 217 -22.72 -12.81 27.13
CA PRO A 217 -23.77 -13.32 27.99
C PRO A 217 -23.39 -13.35 29.49
N THR A 218 -22.13 -13.26 29.86
CA THR A 218 -21.67 -13.32 31.26
C THR A 218 -20.68 -12.20 31.57
N PRO A 219 -20.61 -11.70 32.83
CA PRO A 219 -19.66 -10.66 33.23
C PRO A 219 -18.19 -11.00 32.95
N VAL A 220 -17.83 -12.28 32.95
CA VAL A 220 -16.46 -12.74 32.65
C VAL A 220 -16.10 -12.41 31.20
N VAL A 221 -17.05 -12.51 30.28
CA VAL A 221 -16.87 -12.20 28.85
C VAL A 221 -16.58 -10.71 28.64
N PHE A 222 -17.03 -9.85 29.53
CA PHE A 222 -16.76 -8.42 29.46
C PHE A 222 -15.25 -8.12 29.40
N VAL A 223 -14.45 -8.77 30.23
CA VAL A 223 -12.99 -8.54 30.23
C VAL A 223 -12.36 -8.90 28.88
N PHE A 224 -12.74 -10.05 28.33
CA PHE A 224 -12.22 -10.49 27.03
C PHE A 224 -12.66 -9.58 25.90
N ARG A 225 -13.93 -9.13 25.88
CA ARG A 225 -14.44 -8.20 24.88
C ARG A 225 -13.81 -6.81 25.01
N ALA A 226 -13.61 -6.31 26.22
CA ALA A 226 -12.94 -5.04 26.45
C ALA A 226 -11.49 -5.07 25.93
N VAL A 227 -10.76 -6.14 26.17
CA VAL A 227 -9.41 -6.34 25.61
C VAL A 227 -9.46 -6.45 24.09
N ALA A 228 -10.40 -7.18 23.52
CA ALA A 228 -10.59 -7.28 22.08
C ALA A 228 -10.89 -5.93 21.44
N GLU A 229 -11.73 -5.10 22.05
CA GLU A 229 -12.02 -3.73 21.56
C GLU A 229 -10.78 -2.83 21.61
N LEU A 230 -9.97 -2.91 22.66
CA LEU A 230 -8.69 -2.19 22.73
C LEU A 230 -7.67 -2.68 21.73
N ALA A 231 -7.75 -3.96 21.33
CA ALA A 231 -6.89 -4.52 20.30
C ALA A 231 -7.20 -3.99 18.90
N ILE A 232 -8.42 -3.50 18.63
CA ILE A 232 -8.83 -2.97 17.32
C ILE A 232 -7.91 -1.82 16.86
N PRO A 233 -7.76 -0.70 17.62
CA PRO A 233 -6.91 0.40 17.18
C PRO A 233 -5.44 -0.02 17.07
N VAL A 234 -4.96 -0.87 17.95
CA VAL A 234 -3.58 -1.39 17.89
C VAL A 234 -3.38 -2.20 16.59
N SER A 235 -4.30 -3.12 16.29
CA SER A 235 -4.24 -3.94 15.07
C SER A 235 -4.28 -3.09 13.81
N MET A 236 -5.16 -2.07 13.77
CA MET A 236 -5.27 -1.16 12.63
C MET A 236 -4.00 -0.31 12.45
N ALA A 237 -3.46 0.24 13.53
CA ALA A 237 -2.23 1.03 13.50
C ALA A 237 -1.01 0.19 13.08
N CYS A 238 -0.83 -0.99 13.68
CA CYS A 238 0.26 -1.88 13.33
C CYS A 238 0.18 -2.37 11.89
N ARG A 239 -1.02 -2.58 11.36
CA ARG A 239 -1.21 -2.97 9.97
C ARG A 239 -0.79 -1.87 9.01
N LEU A 240 -1.22 -0.62 9.26
CA LEU A 240 -0.81 0.53 8.45
C LEU A 240 0.70 0.72 8.48
N PHE A 241 1.27 0.80 9.68
CA PHE A 241 2.70 0.99 9.89
C PHE A 241 3.54 -0.17 9.33
N GLY A 242 3.15 -1.41 9.63
CA GLY A 242 3.91 -2.61 9.22
C GLY A 242 3.96 -2.79 7.71
N ASN A 243 2.86 -2.52 7.02
CA ASN A 243 2.81 -2.58 5.58
C ASN A 243 3.74 -1.54 4.92
N MET A 244 3.69 -0.30 5.43
CA MET A 244 4.52 0.79 4.92
C MET A 244 6.00 0.56 5.20
N LEU A 245 6.32 0.15 6.42
CA LEU A 245 7.67 -0.20 6.84
C LEU A 245 8.22 -1.37 6.01
N GLY A 246 7.41 -2.42 5.84
CA GLY A 246 7.78 -3.58 5.03
C GLY A 246 8.08 -3.21 3.58
N GLY A 247 7.27 -2.37 2.96
CA GLY A 247 7.50 -1.85 1.61
C GLY A 247 8.82 -1.09 1.49
N MET A 248 9.09 -0.18 2.42
CA MET A 248 10.34 0.60 2.44
C MET A 248 11.57 -0.31 2.61
N ILE A 249 11.53 -1.26 3.55
CA ILE A 249 12.64 -2.21 3.78
C ILE A 249 12.91 -3.05 2.53
N VAL A 250 11.87 -3.59 1.90
CA VAL A 250 12.01 -4.41 0.69
C VAL A 250 12.60 -3.60 -0.46
N MET A 251 12.13 -2.36 -0.65
CA MET A 251 12.67 -1.48 -1.69
C MET A 251 14.14 -1.15 -1.43
N ASP A 252 14.53 -0.84 -0.20
CA ASP A 252 15.92 -0.58 0.19
C ASP A 252 16.81 -1.81 -0.04
N LEU A 253 16.33 -3.00 0.31
CA LEU A 253 17.04 -4.25 0.02
C LEU A 253 17.24 -4.47 -1.48
N ILE A 254 16.23 -4.21 -2.31
CA ILE A 254 16.31 -4.32 -3.75
C ILE A 254 17.35 -3.34 -4.31
N TYR A 255 17.32 -2.08 -3.87
CA TYR A 255 18.32 -1.08 -4.29
C TYR A 255 19.74 -1.45 -3.85
N THR A 256 19.89 -1.93 -2.61
CA THR A 256 21.20 -2.35 -2.08
C THR A 256 21.72 -3.59 -2.81
N ALA A 257 20.87 -4.56 -3.10
CA ALA A 257 21.25 -5.80 -3.77
C ALA A 257 21.63 -5.58 -5.23
N LEU A 258 20.90 -4.72 -5.95
CA LEU A 258 21.16 -4.46 -7.37
C LEU A 258 22.22 -3.34 -7.58
N GLY A 259 22.46 -2.47 -6.60
CA GLY A 259 23.41 -1.37 -6.71
C GLY A 259 23.16 -0.51 -7.96
N ASN A 260 24.22 -0.21 -8.74
CA ASN A 260 24.11 0.57 -9.98
C ASN A 260 23.26 -0.11 -11.07
N GLY A 261 22.95 -1.40 -10.90
CA GLY A 261 22.06 -2.17 -11.76
C GLY A 261 20.58 -2.04 -11.46
N ALA A 262 20.19 -1.12 -10.57
CA ALA A 262 18.81 -0.93 -10.14
C ALA A 262 17.91 -0.27 -11.22
N ILE A 263 17.98 -0.76 -12.46
CA ILE A 263 17.17 -0.27 -13.59
C ILE A 263 16.12 -1.34 -13.93
N GLY A 264 14.85 -0.97 -13.96
CA GLY A 264 13.74 -1.83 -14.37
C GLY A 264 13.11 -2.66 -13.24
N ILE A 265 13.81 -3.58 -12.58
CA ILE A 265 13.25 -4.38 -11.48
C ILE A 265 12.77 -3.51 -10.30
N PRO A 266 13.58 -2.54 -9.80
CA PRO A 266 13.10 -1.64 -8.75
C PRO A 266 11.94 -0.78 -9.19
N SER A 267 11.84 -0.40 -10.47
CA SER A 267 10.70 0.38 -10.98
C SER A 267 9.40 -0.43 -10.93
N LEU A 268 9.44 -1.71 -11.29
CA LEU A 268 8.29 -2.61 -11.18
C LEU A 268 7.92 -2.90 -9.72
N ALA A 269 8.92 -3.15 -8.88
CA ALA A 269 8.72 -3.34 -7.45
C ALA A 269 8.17 -2.05 -6.80
N GLY A 270 8.70 -0.88 -7.16
CA GLY A 270 8.22 0.42 -6.71
C GLY A 270 6.78 0.69 -7.12
N LEU A 271 6.37 0.33 -8.34
CA LEU A 271 4.98 0.44 -8.76
C LEU A 271 4.06 -0.43 -7.87
N PHE A 272 4.50 -1.63 -7.52
CA PHE A 272 3.75 -2.52 -6.65
C PHE A 272 3.68 -1.99 -5.22
N PHE A 273 4.81 -1.65 -4.61
CA PHE A 273 4.86 -1.25 -3.19
C PHE A 273 4.36 0.17 -2.96
N ASN A 274 4.61 1.12 -3.88
CA ASN A 274 4.27 2.53 -3.66
C ASN A 274 2.91 2.93 -4.26
N VAL A 275 2.32 2.12 -5.15
CA VAL A 275 1.00 2.43 -5.73
C VAL A 275 -0.03 1.38 -5.36
N PHE A 276 0.21 0.13 -5.76
CA PHE A 276 -0.80 -0.92 -5.62
C PHE A 276 -1.05 -1.28 -4.16
N HIS A 277 0.00 -1.42 -3.38
CA HIS A 277 -0.08 -1.80 -1.97
C HIS A 277 -0.81 -0.75 -1.09
N PRO A 278 -0.50 0.56 -1.15
CA PRO A 278 -1.24 1.58 -0.42
C PRO A 278 -2.71 1.71 -0.84
N LEU A 279 -3.04 1.47 -2.11
CA LEU A 279 -4.42 1.42 -2.59
C LEU A 279 -5.23 0.32 -1.89
N ILE A 280 -4.68 -0.91 -1.89
CA ILE A 280 -5.30 -2.04 -1.18
C ILE A 280 -5.42 -1.73 0.31
N GLN A 281 -4.38 -1.13 0.90
CA GLN A 281 -4.36 -0.81 2.32
C GLN A 281 -5.43 0.21 2.70
N ALA A 282 -5.63 1.25 1.88
CA ALA A 282 -6.70 2.22 2.08
C ALA A 282 -8.08 1.54 2.02
N PHE A 283 -8.27 0.65 1.04
CA PHE A 283 -9.51 -0.12 0.90
C PHE A 283 -9.76 -1.04 2.11
N ILE A 284 -8.74 -1.76 2.59
CA ILE A 284 -8.85 -2.63 3.77
C ILE A 284 -9.17 -1.80 5.02
N PHE A 285 -8.50 -0.66 5.22
CA PHE A 285 -8.75 0.21 6.36
C PHE A 285 -10.19 0.72 6.40
N VAL A 286 -10.70 1.21 5.28
CA VAL A 286 -12.09 1.66 5.11
C VAL A 286 -13.06 0.52 5.38
N THR A 287 -12.82 -0.65 4.81
CA THR A 287 -13.69 -1.84 4.98
C THR A 287 -13.76 -2.27 6.43
N LEU A 288 -12.62 -2.36 7.13
CA LEU A 288 -12.57 -2.73 8.54
C LEU A 288 -13.25 -1.68 9.42
N THR A 289 -13.05 -0.39 9.13
CA THR A 289 -13.75 0.69 9.84
C THR A 289 -15.26 0.52 9.77
N LEU A 290 -15.81 0.27 8.58
CA LEU A 290 -17.24 0.04 8.38
C LEU A 290 -17.72 -1.22 9.07
N THR A 291 -16.95 -2.32 9.02
CA THR A 291 -17.28 -3.58 9.69
C THR A 291 -17.35 -3.40 11.19
N PHE A 292 -16.38 -2.74 11.82
CA PHE A 292 -16.39 -2.49 13.26
C PHE A 292 -17.49 -1.51 13.68
N ILE A 293 -17.83 -0.52 12.85
CA ILE A 293 -18.96 0.36 13.11
C ILE A 293 -20.27 -0.44 13.08
N ASN A 294 -20.44 -1.32 12.08
CA ASN A 294 -21.64 -2.17 12.00
C ASN A 294 -21.76 -3.07 13.23
N GLU A 295 -20.68 -3.74 13.63
CA GLU A 295 -20.63 -4.57 14.83
C GLU A 295 -20.94 -3.76 16.10
N ALA A 296 -20.51 -2.51 16.17
CA ALA A 296 -20.81 -1.63 17.30
C ALA A 296 -22.29 -1.21 17.35
N ILE A 297 -22.96 -1.11 16.21
CA ILE A 297 -24.36 -0.71 16.05
C ILE A 297 -25.32 -1.89 16.28
N GLU A 298 -24.98 -3.08 15.79
CA GLU A 298 -25.71 -4.34 16.02
C GLU A 298 -25.66 -4.77 17.49
#